data_99ca847a229709aadedb8e229e665c4f
#
_entry.id   99ca847a229709aadedb8e229e665c4f
#
_cell.length_a   1.000
_cell.length_b   1.000
_cell.length_c   1.000
_cell.angle_alpha   90.00
_cell.angle_beta   90.00
_cell.angle_gamma   90.00
#
_symmetry.space_group_name_H-M   'P 1'
#
loop_
_entity.id
_entity.type
_entity.pdbx_description
1 polymer ?
#
loop_
_entity_poly.entity_id
_entity_poly.type
_entity_poly.pdbx_seq_one_letter_code
_entity_poly.pdbx_strand_id
1 'polypeptide(L)'
;MASTKLPPADHYIVARRRLRRRLPFLFFAIAATTLLILSNFDFPSRAQNSQDDEIVRVETDLVVLNVVVTNGREYVHGLERAKFKIYEDGQEQLITNFSREETPFAVALLLDVSGSMEGRVSMARSAAIRFLDGLRAEDTAAVYSFHRKVEQVQDFSSSRDLSPVAYGLSARGETVLNDAIVRAANDLSKRPEKRRAIVVLSDGADTRSEASTDKALAAALAVNATIYTVDLSDQSATASKTPSAAGTLREFANKSGGRFVPTPGGKALRDAFGDIVEELSNQYTIGYRPSNRAHDGRWRTIEVKVEQPDVKARTRRGYRLPKKPQK
;
A
#
# COMPACT_ATOMS: atom_id res chain seq x y z
N MET A 1 65.41 -16.11 10.39
CA MET A 1 65.30 -17.54 10.73
C MET A 1 63.85 -17.79 11.06
N ALA A 2 63.07 -18.61 10.43
CA ALA A 2 63.25 -19.57 9.37
C ALA A 2 61.99 -19.51 8.45
N SER A 3 62.27 -19.63 7.19
CA SER A 3 61.36 -19.86 6.05
C SER A 3 60.78 -21.29 6.12
N THR A 4 59.51 -21.46 5.84
CA THR A 4 59.03 -22.78 5.42
C THR A 4 58.10 -22.64 4.21
N LYS A 5 58.53 -23.26 3.12
CA LYS A 5 57.99 -23.29 1.79
C LYS A 5 56.76 -24.19 1.70
N LEU A 6 55.85 -23.82 0.79
CA LEU A 6 54.82 -24.67 0.19
C LEU A 6 55.46 -25.74 -0.71
N PRO A 7 54.87 -26.95 -0.86
CA PRO A 7 55.13 -27.84 -1.98
C PRO A 7 54.03 -27.79 -3.06
N PRO A 8 54.33 -28.25 -4.28
CA PRO A 8 53.59 -27.94 -5.51
C PRO A 8 52.54 -29.00 -5.89
N ALA A 9 51.74 -28.58 -6.86
CA ALA A 9 50.74 -29.36 -7.54
C ALA A 9 51.32 -30.57 -8.30
N ASP A 10 50.61 -31.70 -8.28
CA ASP A 10 50.81 -32.79 -9.21
C ASP A 10 49.56 -33.18 -9.93
N HIS A 11 49.78 -33.31 -11.25
CA HIS A 11 48.86 -33.73 -12.30
C HIS A 11 48.44 -35.21 -12.14
N TYR A 12 47.19 -35.50 -12.43
CA TYR A 12 46.81 -36.83 -12.94
C TYR A 12 45.96 -36.72 -14.19
N ILE A 13 46.62 -36.95 -15.31
CA ILE A 13 46.08 -37.38 -16.60
C ILE A 13 46.05 -38.90 -16.57
N VAL A 14 45.01 -39.53 -17.09
CA VAL A 14 44.93 -40.90 -17.68
C VAL A 14 43.49 -41.36 -17.60
N ALA A 15 42.85 -41.93 -18.53
CA ALA A 15 43.05 -42.38 -19.91
C ALA A 15 41.65 -42.81 -20.43
N ARG A 16 41.44 -42.50 -21.67
CA ARG A 16 40.37 -43.10 -22.49
C ARG A 16 40.64 -44.57 -22.68
N ARG A 17 39.67 -45.45 -22.41
CA ARG A 17 39.59 -46.75 -23.08
C ARG A 17 38.21 -46.92 -23.71
N ARG A 18 38.24 -46.98 -25.03
CA ARG A 18 37.17 -47.44 -25.90
C ARG A 18 36.96 -48.92 -25.67
N LEU A 19 35.72 -49.34 -25.48
CA LEU A 19 35.31 -50.70 -25.82
C LEU A 19 34.10 -50.64 -26.75
N ARG A 20 34.39 -50.87 -28.02
CA ARG A 20 33.41 -51.23 -29.07
C ARG A 20 33.17 -52.74 -29.01
N ARG A 21 31.92 -53.11 -29.10
CA ARG A 21 31.42 -54.19 -30.03
C ARG A 21 30.38 -55.07 -29.39
N ARG A 22 29.21 -55.04 -30.07
CA ARG A 22 28.33 -56.17 -30.42
C ARG A 22 27.30 -56.56 -29.38
N LEU A 23 26.05 -56.13 -29.57
CA LEU A 23 24.86 -56.97 -29.76
C LEU A 23 23.72 -56.12 -30.34
N PRO A 24 23.37 -56.25 -31.60
CA PRO A 24 22.04 -55.96 -32.06
C PRO A 24 21.38 -57.27 -32.51
N PHE A 25 20.08 -57.32 -32.52
CA PHE A 25 19.18 -58.31 -33.14
C PHE A 25 18.23 -59.07 -32.23
N LEU A 26 18.24 -58.91 -30.89
CA LEU A 26 17.23 -59.66 -30.11
C LEU A 26 16.11 -58.77 -29.51
N PHE A 27 16.19 -57.44 -29.63
CA PHE A 27 15.17 -56.53 -29.07
C PHE A 27 14.11 -56.06 -30.08
N PHE A 28 14.26 -56.41 -31.40
CA PHE A 28 13.29 -55.92 -32.39
C PHE A 28 12.07 -56.85 -32.59
N ALA A 29 12.12 -58.09 -32.13
CA ALA A 29 11.02 -59.05 -32.32
C ALA A 29 9.94 -58.95 -31.20
N ILE A 30 10.25 -58.38 -30.01
CA ILE A 30 9.29 -58.26 -28.88
C ILE A 30 8.49 -56.97 -28.96
N ALA A 31 9.01 -55.93 -29.62
CA ALA A 31 8.33 -54.67 -29.79
C ALA A 31 7.19 -54.66 -30.82
N ALA A 32 7.23 -55.58 -31.81
CA ALA A 32 6.22 -55.65 -32.88
C ALA A 32 4.95 -56.42 -32.46
N THR A 33 5.04 -57.32 -31.50
CA THR A 33 3.87 -58.10 -31.02
C THR A 33 3.09 -57.43 -29.94
N THR A 34 3.70 -56.51 -29.19
CA THR A 34 2.98 -55.67 -28.20
C THR A 34 2.20 -54.52 -28.82
N LEU A 35 2.55 -54.07 -30.01
CA LEU A 35 1.85 -52.99 -30.71
C LEU A 35 0.54 -53.43 -31.39
N LEU A 36 0.36 -54.74 -31.67
CA LEU A 36 -0.85 -55.23 -32.31
C LEU A 36 -1.97 -55.64 -31.33
N ILE A 37 -1.70 -55.72 -30.04
CA ILE A 37 -2.69 -56.08 -29.03
C ILE A 37 -3.34 -54.84 -28.37
N LEU A 38 -2.74 -53.66 -28.57
CA LEU A 38 -3.25 -52.39 -28.02
C LEU A 38 -4.20 -51.64 -28.95
N SER A 39 -4.49 -52.15 -30.17
CA SER A 39 -5.39 -51.45 -31.10
C SER A 39 -6.86 -51.83 -31.03
N ASN A 40 -7.26 -52.67 -30.08
CA ASN A 40 -8.68 -53.06 -29.92
C ASN A 40 -9.24 -52.84 -28.52
N PHE A 41 -8.66 -51.93 -27.73
CA PHE A 41 -9.33 -51.42 -26.55
C PHE A 41 -9.99 -50.09 -26.89
N ASP A 42 -11.26 -50.14 -27.29
CA ASP A 42 -12.15 -49.00 -27.25
C ASP A 42 -12.28 -48.56 -25.78
N PHE A 43 -11.47 -47.58 -25.36
CA PHE A 43 -11.76 -46.85 -24.17
C PHE A 43 -13.01 -45.99 -24.43
N PRO A 44 -14.11 -46.21 -23.69
CA PRO A 44 -15.21 -45.29 -23.79
C PRO A 44 -14.65 -43.89 -23.41
N SER A 45 -14.61 -43.02 -24.41
CA SER A 45 -14.35 -41.59 -24.20
C SER A 45 -15.41 -41.07 -23.25
N ARG A 46 -15.08 -41.14 -21.96
CA ARG A 46 -15.89 -40.45 -20.94
C ARG A 46 -15.73 -38.97 -21.25
N ALA A 47 -16.70 -38.41 -21.93
CA ALA A 47 -16.85 -36.99 -22.10
C ALA A 47 -16.72 -36.42 -20.67
N GLN A 48 -15.53 -35.85 -20.39
CA GLN A 48 -15.28 -35.06 -19.22
C GLN A 48 -16.14 -33.82 -19.45
N ASN A 49 -17.35 -33.87 -18.86
CA ASN A 49 -18.13 -32.65 -18.68
C ASN A 49 -17.18 -31.72 -17.90
N SER A 50 -16.47 -30.88 -18.64
CA SER A 50 -15.98 -29.64 -18.06
C SER A 50 -17.23 -28.88 -17.65
N GLN A 51 -17.71 -29.16 -16.42
CA GLN A 51 -18.36 -28.12 -15.69
C GLN A 51 -17.31 -27.00 -15.63
N ASP A 52 -17.43 -26.06 -16.56
CA ASP A 52 -16.94 -24.73 -16.34
C ASP A 52 -17.57 -24.33 -15.00
N ASP A 53 -16.82 -24.52 -13.92
CA ASP A 53 -17.02 -23.76 -12.71
C ASP A 53 -16.85 -22.30 -13.15
N GLU A 54 -17.95 -21.74 -13.63
CA GLU A 54 -18.14 -20.32 -13.74
C GLU A 54 -17.92 -19.80 -12.33
N ILE A 55 -16.62 -19.50 -12.04
CA ILE A 55 -16.26 -18.74 -10.84
C ILE A 55 -17.02 -17.44 -10.99
N VAL A 56 -18.22 -17.42 -10.45
CA VAL A 56 -18.99 -16.20 -10.26
C VAL A 56 -18.11 -15.35 -9.35
N ARG A 57 -17.22 -14.58 -9.97
CA ARG A 57 -16.57 -13.47 -9.29
C ARG A 57 -17.69 -12.51 -8.93
N VAL A 58 -18.23 -12.73 -7.75
CA VAL A 58 -19.08 -11.72 -7.10
C VAL A 58 -18.13 -10.56 -6.84
N GLU A 59 -17.99 -9.66 -7.82
CA GLU A 59 -17.44 -8.33 -7.59
C GLU A 59 -18.33 -7.69 -6.54
N THR A 60 -17.97 -7.90 -5.30
CA THR A 60 -18.63 -7.24 -4.18
C THR A 60 -18.12 -5.80 -4.21
N ASP A 61 -18.92 -4.91 -4.77
CA ASP A 61 -18.70 -3.45 -4.72
C ASP A 61 -18.84 -2.96 -3.26
N LEU A 62 -18.06 -3.55 -2.36
CA LEU A 62 -18.05 -3.15 -0.95
C LEU A 62 -17.24 -1.86 -0.81
N VAL A 63 -17.92 -0.79 -0.44
CA VAL A 63 -17.27 0.47 -0.08
C VAL A 63 -16.88 0.41 1.40
N VAL A 64 -15.60 0.52 1.69
CA VAL A 64 -15.06 0.54 3.06
C VAL A 64 -14.65 1.95 3.41
N LEU A 65 -15.08 2.43 4.57
CA LEU A 65 -14.79 3.76 5.11
C LEU A 65 -14.01 3.63 6.42
N ASN A 66 -12.91 4.34 6.52
CA ASN A 66 -12.28 4.63 7.81
C ASN A 66 -12.90 5.92 8.33
N VAL A 67 -13.48 5.87 9.52
CA VAL A 67 -14.24 6.98 10.12
C VAL A 67 -13.64 7.36 11.45
N VAL A 68 -13.22 8.60 11.58
CA VAL A 68 -12.80 9.22 12.84
C VAL A 68 -13.98 9.97 13.43
N VAL A 69 -14.27 9.74 14.70
CA VAL A 69 -15.31 10.48 15.43
C VAL A 69 -14.67 11.25 16.56
N THR A 70 -14.93 12.56 16.63
CA THR A 70 -14.39 13.44 17.66
C THR A 70 -15.46 14.29 18.32
N ASN A 71 -15.27 14.57 19.61
CA ASN A 71 -15.95 15.64 20.34
C ASN A 71 -14.89 16.71 20.69
N GLY A 72 -14.93 17.84 20.01
CA GLY A 72 -13.85 18.81 20.08
C GLY A 72 -12.52 18.21 19.61
N ARG A 73 -11.57 18.00 20.55
CA ARG A 73 -10.26 17.39 20.28
C ARG A 73 -10.16 15.92 20.69
N GLU A 74 -11.14 15.40 21.43
CA GLU A 74 -11.12 14.06 21.97
C GLU A 74 -11.74 13.06 20.99
N TYR A 75 -11.16 11.87 20.87
CA TYR A 75 -11.73 10.78 20.09
C TYR A 75 -12.88 10.14 20.85
N VAL A 76 -13.96 9.84 20.16
CA VAL A 76 -15.14 9.20 20.73
C VAL A 76 -15.06 7.69 20.45
N HIS A 77 -14.97 6.92 21.53
CA HIS A 77 -14.80 5.47 21.49
C HIS A 77 -16.12 4.73 21.78
N GLY A 78 -16.13 3.45 21.46
CA GLY A 78 -17.17 2.53 21.88
C GLY A 78 -18.55 2.75 21.23
N LEU A 79 -18.65 3.60 20.21
CA LEU A 79 -19.92 3.81 19.50
C LEU A 79 -20.40 2.51 18.84
N GLU A 80 -21.70 2.26 18.94
CA GLU A 80 -22.35 1.14 18.29
C GLU A 80 -22.71 1.47 16.85
N ARG A 81 -22.80 0.44 16.00
CA ARG A 81 -23.21 0.56 14.59
C ARG A 81 -24.48 1.39 14.40
N ALA A 82 -25.45 1.23 15.28
CA ALA A 82 -26.75 1.90 15.22
C ALA A 82 -26.66 3.44 15.30
N LYS A 83 -25.52 3.96 15.82
CA LYS A 83 -25.28 5.41 15.90
C LYS A 83 -24.82 6.01 14.58
N PHE A 84 -24.42 5.19 13.60
CA PHE A 84 -23.88 5.67 12.33
C PHE A 84 -24.92 5.62 11.23
N LYS A 85 -24.99 6.67 10.43
CA LYS A 85 -25.72 6.73 9.16
C LYS A 85 -24.77 7.15 8.06
N ILE A 86 -24.83 6.44 6.93
CA ILE A 86 -24.02 6.72 5.74
C ILE A 86 -24.94 7.20 4.63
N TYR A 87 -24.53 8.26 3.96
CA TYR A 87 -25.20 8.78 2.77
C TYR A 87 -24.24 8.76 1.60
N GLU A 88 -24.70 8.24 0.45
CA GLU A 88 -23.99 8.34 -0.84
C GLU A 88 -24.88 9.16 -1.78
N ASP A 89 -24.34 10.26 -2.30
CA ASP A 89 -25.06 11.22 -3.13
C ASP A 89 -26.42 11.65 -2.50
N GLY A 90 -26.45 11.78 -1.18
CA GLY A 90 -27.63 12.14 -0.40
C GLY A 90 -28.60 10.99 -0.08
N GLN A 91 -28.38 9.78 -0.61
CA GLN A 91 -29.17 8.60 -0.32
C GLN A 91 -28.58 7.77 0.82
N GLU A 92 -29.39 7.43 1.82
CA GLU A 92 -28.96 6.60 2.94
C GLU A 92 -28.61 5.19 2.45
N GLN A 93 -27.48 4.66 2.98
CA GLN A 93 -26.93 3.36 2.63
C GLN A 93 -26.95 2.42 3.83
N LEU A 94 -27.29 1.15 3.59
CA LEU A 94 -27.28 0.14 4.64
C LEU A 94 -25.86 -0.27 4.99
N ILE A 95 -25.46 -0.05 6.25
CA ILE A 95 -24.19 -0.54 6.78
C ILE A 95 -24.22 -2.07 6.82
N THR A 96 -23.31 -2.73 6.11
CA THR A 96 -23.19 -4.20 6.07
C THR A 96 -22.07 -4.73 6.96
N ASN A 97 -21.03 -3.93 7.16
CA ASN A 97 -19.86 -4.29 7.95
C ASN A 97 -19.54 -3.17 8.93
N PHE A 98 -19.19 -3.53 10.16
CA PHE A 98 -18.80 -2.58 11.18
C PHE A 98 -17.72 -3.19 12.07
N SER A 99 -16.60 -2.48 12.24
CA SER A 99 -15.54 -2.80 13.19
C SER A 99 -15.20 -1.57 14.00
N ARG A 100 -14.92 -1.80 15.26
CA ARG A 100 -14.40 -0.77 16.17
C ARG A 100 -12.89 -0.60 15.96
N GLU A 101 -12.32 0.32 16.71
CA GLU A 101 -10.97 0.86 16.62
C GLU A 101 -9.82 -0.14 16.83
N GLU A 102 -10.09 -1.33 17.34
CA GLU A 102 -9.06 -2.32 17.71
C GLU A 102 -8.43 -3.09 16.52
N THR A 103 -8.92 -2.85 15.31
CA THR A 103 -8.44 -3.58 14.13
C THR A 103 -7.04 -3.11 13.71
N PRO A 104 -6.07 -4.00 13.48
CA PRO A 104 -4.73 -3.63 13.01
C PRO A 104 -4.75 -2.87 11.68
N PHE A 105 -3.73 -2.02 11.47
CA PHE A 105 -3.57 -1.29 10.23
C PHE A 105 -2.19 -1.48 9.60
N ALA A 106 -2.11 -1.27 8.29
CA ALA A 106 -0.87 -1.16 7.56
C ALA A 106 -0.64 0.29 7.11
N VAL A 107 0.56 0.81 7.32
CA VAL A 107 0.91 2.17 6.94
C VAL A 107 2.16 2.21 6.06
N ALA A 108 2.11 3.03 5.01
CA ALA A 108 3.28 3.40 4.21
C ALA A 108 3.71 4.82 4.61
N LEU A 109 4.90 4.96 5.19
CA LEU A 109 5.50 6.23 5.54
C LEU A 109 6.41 6.70 4.39
N LEU A 110 6.10 7.82 3.77
CA LEU A 110 6.80 8.40 2.64
C LEU A 110 7.62 9.61 3.09
N LEU A 111 8.95 9.50 2.99
CA LEU A 111 9.90 10.52 3.38
C LEU A 111 10.46 11.21 2.15
N ASP A 112 10.16 12.49 2.00
CA ASP A 112 10.76 13.34 0.99
C ASP A 112 12.23 13.58 1.32
N VAL A 113 13.09 13.26 0.36
CA VAL A 113 14.53 13.54 0.42
C VAL A 113 14.98 14.29 -0.85
N SER A 114 14.07 15.07 -1.42
CA SER A 114 14.37 15.99 -2.52
C SER A 114 15.30 17.14 -2.10
N GLY A 115 15.82 17.89 -3.08
CA GLY A 115 16.79 18.96 -2.81
C GLY A 115 16.25 20.06 -1.89
N SER A 116 14.96 20.37 -1.94
CA SER A 116 14.31 21.35 -1.06
C SER A 116 14.31 20.93 0.42
N MET A 117 14.44 19.63 0.69
CA MET A 117 14.53 19.06 2.03
C MET A 117 15.94 19.12 2.63
N GLU A 118 16.89 19.81 2.00
CA GLU A 118 18.23 20.00 2.55
C GLU A 118 18.17 20.60 3.95
N GLY A 119 18.92 20.01 4.90
CA GLY A 119 18.87 20.35 6.32
C GLY A 119 17.66 19.78 7.10
N ARG A 120 16.64 19.21 6.42
CA ARG A 120 15.43 18.65 7.06
C ARG A 120 15.38 17.12 7.07
N VAL A 121 16.26 16.44 6.33
CA VAL A 121 16.26 14.96 6.24
C VAL A 121 16.48 14.30 7.61
N SER A 122 17.34 14.86 8.47
CA SER A 122 17.54 14.35 9.83
C SER A 122 16.28 14.49 10.70
N MET A 123 15.53 15.57 10.48
CA MET A 123 14.26 15.83 11.14
C MET A 123 13.18 14.83 10.66
N ALA A 124 13.10 14.59 9.35
CA ALA A 124 12.20 13.60 8.76
C ALA A 124 12.48 12.18 9.30
N ARG A 125 13.76 11.83 9.44
CA ARG A 125 14.18 10.56 10.05
C ARG A 125 13.75 10.45 11.51
N SER A 126 13.99 11.49 12.31
CA SER A 126 13.57 11.51 13.72
C SER A 126 12.06 11.40 13.88
N ALA A 127 11.30 11.99 12.95
CA ALA A 127 9.87 11.87 12.89
C ALA A 127 9.43 10.44 12.53
N ALA A 128 10.11 9.80 11.58
CA ALA A 128 9.85 8.40 11.22
C ALA A 128 10.07 7.46 12.41
N ILE A 129 11.17 7.61 13.15
CA ILE A 129 11.43 6.83 14.36
C ILE A 129 10.28 7.03 15.37
N ARG A 130 9.92 8.27 15.63
CA ARG A 130 8.83 8.57 16.58
C ARG A 130 7.48 7.98 16.14
N PHE A 131 7.22 7.97 14.83
CA PHE A 131 6.03 7.36 14.28
C PHE A 131 6.02 5.84 14.51
N LEU A 132 7.13 5.17 14.19
CA LEU A 132 7.27 3.72 14.41
C LEU A 132 7.14 3.35 15.88
N ASP A 133 7.75 4.11 16.79
CA ASP A 133 7.64 3.89 18.24
C ASP A 133 6.20 3.94 18.76
N GLY A 134 5.35 4.75 18.13
CA GLY A 134 3.95 4.91 18.51
C GLY A 134 3.02 3.81 18.03
N LEU A 135 3.43 2.94 17.10
CA LEU A 135 2.59 1.88 16.56
C LEU A 135 2.33 0.78 17.60
N ARG A 136 1.20 0.09 17.50
CA ARG A 136 0.89 -1.09 18.32
C ARG A 136 1.59 -2.33 17.77
N ALA A 137 1.72 -3.39 18.56
CA ALA A 137 2.45 -4.61 18.19
C ALA A 137 1.86 -5.30 16.94
N GLU A 138 0.57 -5.19 16.76
CA GLU A 138 -0.17 -5.77 15.64
C GLU A 138 -0.18 -4.90 14.37
N ASP A 139 0.21 -3.61 14.47
CA ASP A 139 0.26 -2.71 13.32
C ASP A 139 1.54 -2.92 12.52
N THR A 140 1.49 -2.71 11.22
CA THR A 140 2.65 -2.83 10.33
C THR A 140 2.95 -1.55 9.59
N ALA A 141 4.23 -1.26 9.41
CA ALA A 141 4.71 -0.10 8.68
C ALA A 141 5.78 -0.46 7.67
N ALA A 142 5.73 0.19 6.50
CA ALA A 142 6.83 0.27 5.56
C ALA A 142 7.32 1.71 5.45
N VAL A 143 8.60 1.90 5.18
CA VAL A 143 9.20 3.23 5.01
C VAL A 143 9.77 3.35 3.61
N TYR A 144 9.43 4.42 2.95
CA TYR A 144 9.90 4.78 1.61
C TYR A 144 10.60 6.14 1.68
N SER A 145 11.66 6.29 0.91
CA SER A 145 12.20 7.60 0.57
C SER A 145 11.90 7.92 -0.90
N PHE A 146 11.68 9.18 -1.20
CA PHE A 146 11.48 9.60 -2.57
C PHE A 146 12.17 10.93 -2.89
N HIS A 147 12.71 11.00 -4.09
CA HIS A 147 13.26 12.19 -4.75
C HIS A 147 13.02 12.07 -6.25
N ARG A 148 14.01 11.71 -7.08
CA ARG A 148 13.85 11.37 -8.52
C ARG A 148 13.22 10.00 -8.74
N LYS A 149 13.28 9.13 -7.75
CA LYS A 149 12.69 7.78 -7.74
C LYS A 149 12.19 7.46 -6.34
N VAL A 150 11.34 6.46 -6.27
CA VAL A 150 10.82 5.94 -5.01
C VAL A 150 11.62 4.71 -4.61
N GLU A 151 12.22 4.74 -3.43
CA GLU A 151 12.98 3.63 -2.87
C GLU A 151 12.32 3.14 -1.58
N GLN A 152 12.17 1.84 -1.46
CA GLN A 152 11.70 1.22 -0.23
C GLN A 152 12.89 1.05 0.72
N VAL A 153 12.87 1.79 1.81
CA VAL A 153 13.92 1.79 2.84
C VAL A 153 13.70 0.65 3.84
N GLN A 154 12.44 0.34 4.11
CA GLN A 154 12.02 -0.71 5.03
C GLN A 154 10.72 -1.33 4.54
N ASP A 155 10.66 -2.67 4.52
CA ASP A 155 9.46 -3.39 4.14
C ASP A 155 8.44 -3.41 5.30
N PHE A 156 7.19 -3.76 4.99
CA PHE A 156 6.14 -3.88 5.99
C PHE A 156 6.52 -4.84 7.11
N SER A 157 6.62 -4.31 8.29
CA SER A 157 6.92 -5.07 9.51
C SER A 157 6.31 -4.39 10.73
N SER A 158 6.24 -5.12 11.83
CA SER A 158 5.89 -4.56 13.16
C SER A 158 7.12 -4.04 13.92
N SER A 159 8.28 -3.96 13.26
CA SER A 159 9.49 -3.41 13.86
C SER A 159 9.33 -1.94 14.21
N ARG A 160 9.78 -1.57 15.40
CA ARG A 160 9.86 -0.18 15.86
C ARG A 160 11.17 0.48 15.44
N ASP A 161 12.17 -0.33 15.08
CA ASP A 161 13.47 0.16 14.66
C ASP A 161 13.45 0.59 13.19
N LEU A 162 13.90 1.80 12.96
CA LEU A 162 14.09 2.27 11.59
C LEU A 162 15.32 1.61 10.98
N SER A 163 15.18 1.09 9.76
CA SER A 163 16.28 0.46 9.03
C SER A 163 17.53 1.33 9.00
N PRO A 164 18.75 0.77 9.23
CA PRO A 164 20.01 1.50 9.14
C PRO A 164 20.22 2.22 7.80
N VAL A 165 19.62 1.74 6.71
CA VAL A 165 19.66 2.38 5.38
C VAL A 165 19.11 3.81 5.42
N ALA A 166 18.11 4.09 6.28
CA ALA A 166 17.54 5.42 6.44
C ALA A 166 18.56 6.46 6.95
N TYR A 167 19.64 6.02 7.61
CA TYR A 167 20.67 6.94 8.10
C TYR A 167 21.60 7.44 6.98
N GLY A 168 21.64 6.76 5.84
CA GLY A 168 22.35 7.18 4.63
C GLY A 168 21.56 8.14 3.72
N LEU A 169 20.29 8.44 4.03
CA LEU A 169 19.48 9.33 3.22
C LEU A 169 20.04 10.77 3.24
N SER A 170 20.10 11.38 2.06
CA SER A 170 20.55 12.76 1.88
C SER A 170 19.65 13.46 0.86
N ALA A 171 19.43 14.76 1.06
CA ALA A 171 18.60 15.54 0.14
C ALA A 171 19.28 15.69 -1.22
N ARG A 172 18.51 15.44 -2.30
CA ARG A 172 18.98 15.61 -3.68
C ARG A 172 17.84 15.55 -4.71
N GLY A 173 18.03 16.30 -5.77
CA GLY A 173 17.22 16.16 -7.00
C GLY A 173 15.81 16.72 -6.88
N GLU A 174 14.97 16.20 -7.74
CA GLU A 174 13.57 16.57 -7.95
C GLU A 174 12.66 15.73 -7.05
N THR A 175 11.35 15.99 -7.09
CA THR A 175 10.36 15.34 -6.22
C THR A 175 9.35 14.56 -7.04
N VAL A 176 9.15 13.27 -6.74
CA VAL A 176 8.16 12.37 -7.37
C VAL A 176 7.09 11.94 -6.34
N LEU A 177 6.40 12.90 -5.78
CA LEU A 177 5.40 12.69 -4.71
C LEU A 177 4.22 11.82 -5.19
N ASN A 178 3.66 12.12 -6.37
CA ASN A 178 2.52 11.36 -6.87
C ASN A 178 2.90 9.91 -7.17
N ASP A 179 4.09 9.66 -7.73
CA ASP A 179 4.59 8.30 -7.98
C ASP A 179 4.84 7.54 -6.66
N ALA A 180 5.30 8.25 -5.61
CA ALA A 180 5.47 7.66 -4.28
C ALA A 180 4.13 7.21 -3.68
N ILE A 181 3.08 8.01 -3.82
CA ILE A 181 1.72 7.64 -3.37
C ILE A 181 1.20 6.45 -4.16
N VAL A 182 1.37 6.43 -5.50
CA VAL A 182 0.96 5.29 -6.35
C VAL A 182 1.70 4.01 -5.94
N ARG A 183 3.02 4.09 -5.73
CA ARG A 183 3.83 2.95 -5.28
C ARG A 183 3.36 2.43 -3.93
N ALA A 184 3.17 3.31 -2.95
CA ALA A 184 2.67 2.95 -1.62
C ALA A 184 1.28 2.30 -1.69
N ALA A 185 0.35 2.83 -2.50
CA ALA A 185 -0.97 2.26 -2.70
C ALA A 185 -0.89 0.84 -3.29
N ASN A 186 -0.04 0.64 -4.30
CA ASN A 186 0.17 -0.68 -4.91
C ASN A 186 0.71 -1.71 -3.91
N ASP A 187 1.64 -1.31 -3.03
CA ASP A 187 2.19 -2.23 -2.04
C ASP A 187 1.21 -2.48 -0.89
N LEU A 188 0.46 -1.47 -0.45
CA LEU A 188 -0.65 -1.61 0.50
C LEU A 188 -1.77 -2.51 -0.02
N SER A 189 -2.01 -2.58 -1.34
CA SER A 189 -3.03 -3.45 -1.92
C SER A 189 -2.78 -4.93 -1.64
N LYS A 190 -1.53 -5.32 -1.46
CA LYS A 190 -1.07 -6.69 -1.20
C LYS A 190 -1.17 -7.08 0.29
N ARG A 191 -1.48 -6.10 1.16
CA ARG A 191 -1.54 -6.32 2.60
C ARG A 191 -2.89 -6.90 3.03
N PRO A 192 -2.89 -7.83 4.02
CA PRO A 192 -4.13 -8.40 4.55
C PRO A 192 -4.93 -7.40 5.38
N GLU A 193 -4.27 -6.37 5.95
CA GLU A 193 -4.91 -5.38 6.79
C GLU A 193 -5.91 -4.57 5.96
N LYS A 194 -7.13 -4.47 6.47
CA LYS A 194 -8.20 -3.72 5.81
C LYS A 194 -8.12 -2.21 6.04
N ARG A 195 -7.51 -1.81 7.15
CA ARG A 195 -7.22 -0.43 7.49
C ARG A 195 -5.84 -0.07 6.96
N ARG A 196 -5.79 0.91 6.08
CA ARG A 196 -4.57 1.29 5.36
C ARG A 196 -4.39 2.80 5.41
N ALA A 197 -3.14 3.22 5.57
CA ALA A 197 -2.79 4.63 5.56
C ALA A 197 -1.51 4.89 4.77
N ILE A 198 -1.42 6.10 4.23
CA ILE A 198 -0.20 6.65 3.64
C ILE A 198 0.10 7.93 4.44
N VAL A 199 1.28 8.01 5.02
CA VAL A 199 1.74 9.21 5.74
C VAL A 199 2.87 9.84 4.93
N VAL A 200 2.64 11.05 4.44
CA VAL A 200 3.59 11.80 3.61
C VAL A 200 4.24 12.88 4.45
N LEU A 201 5.55 12.91 4.43
CA LEU A 201 6.37 13.97 5.00
C LEU A 201 7.15 14.66 3.89
N SER A 202 6.78 15.90 3.53
CA SER A 202 7.31 16.63 2.38
C SER A 202 7.14 18.13 2.58
N ASP A 203 7.87 18.93 1.85
CA ASP A 203 7.60 20.36 1.64
C ASP A 203 6.70 20.62 0.41
N GLY A 204 6.26 19.58 -0.27
CA GLY A 204 5.04 19.47 -1.04
C GLY A 204 5.07 19.71 -2.54
N ALA A 205 6.16 20.10 -3.14
CA ALA A 205 6.19 20.33 -4.59
C ALA A 205 6.51 19.04 -5.35
N ASP A 206 5.52 18.46 -6.03
CA ASP A 206 5.79 17.46 -7.07
C ASP A 206 6.35 18.14 -8.31
N THR A 207 7.53 17.74 -8.76
CA THR A 207 8.21 18.37 -9.90
C THR A 207 8.44 17.41 -11.06
N ARG A 208 8.27 16.08 -10.86
CA ARG A 208 8.70 15.11 -11.87
C ARG A 208 7.90 13.82 -11.94
N SER A 209 6.86 13.63 -11.17
CA SER A 209 6.08 12.40 -11.26
C SER A 209 5.51 12.15 -12.66
N GLU A 210 5.46 10.89 -13.05
CA GLU A 210 4.71 10.43 -14.23
C GLU A 210 3.21 10.36 -13.94
N ALA A 211 2.85 10.12 -12.69
CA ALA A 211 1.47 10.10 -12.24
C ALA A 211 0.97 11.53 -11.95
N SER A 212 -0.26 11.81 -12.38
CA SER A 212 -0.97 13.02 -11.97
C SER A 212 -1.46 12.91 -10.53
N THR A 213 -1.74 14.04 -9.88
CA THR A 213 -2.36 14.12 -8.56
C THR A 213 -3.67 13.31 -8.48
N ASP A 214 -4.52 13.41 -9.51
CA ASP A 214 -5.77 12.63 -9.59
C ASP A 214 -5.51 11.12 -9.66
N LYS A 215 -4.48 10.68 -10.40
CA LYS A 215 -4.10 9.26 -10.49
C LYS A 215 -3.58 8.74 -9.15
N ALA A 216 -2.75 9.53 -8.47
CA ALA A 216 -2.22 9.18 -7.15
C ALA A 216 -3.35 9.07 -6.10
N LEU A 217 -4.25 10.05 -6.06
CA LEU A 217 -5.41 10.02 -5.19
C LEU A 217 -6.31 8.82 -5.50
N ALA A 218 -6.60 8.57 -6.78
CA ALA A 218 -7.43 7.44 -7.20
C ALA A 218 -6.81 6.10 -6.77
N ALA A 219 -5.48 5.94 -6.89
CA ALA A 219 -4.78 4.73 -6.44
C ALA A 219 -4.93 4.51 -4.93
N ALA A 220 -4.76 5.56 -4.12
CA ALA A 220 -4.94 5.47 -2.66
C ALA A 220 -6.38 5.14 -2.28
N LEU A 221 -7.37 5.80 -2.91
CA LEU A 221 -8.79 5.54 -2.65
C LEU A 221 -9.22 4.13 -3.07
N ALA A 222 -8.66 3.59 -4.16
CA ALA A 222 -8.96 2.24 -4.64
C ALA A 222 -8.57 1.15 -3.63
N VAL A 223 -7.53 1.38 -2.83
CA VAL A 223 -7.08 0.46 -1.78
C VAL A 223 -7.60 0.85 -0.39
N ASN A 224 -8.55 1.78 -0.30
CA ASN A 224 -9.11 2.34 0.94
C ASN A 224 -8.04 2.94 1.88
N ALA A 225 -6.94 3.47 1.32
CA ALA A 225 -5.92 4.13 2.11
C ALA A 225 -6.29 5.58 2.41
N THR A 226 -6.17 5.95 3.69
CA THR A 226 -6.27 7.34 4.15
C THR A 226 -4.92 8.02 4.02
N ILE A 227 -4.84 9.21 3.42
CA ILE A 227 -3.58 9.94 3.27
C ILE A 227 -3.48 11.03 4.33
N TYR A 228 -2.44 10.95 5.14
CA TYR A 228 -2.02 12.01 6.07
C TYR A 228 -0.83 12.73 5.47
N THR A 229 -0.83 14.05 5.55
CA THR A 229 0.27 14.84 4.99
C THR A 229 0.82 15.80 6.04
N VAL A 230 2.12 15.79 6.23
CA VAL A 230 2.86 16.66 7.11
C VAL A 230 3.73 17.56 6.26
N ASP A 231 3.38 18.85 6.27
CA ASP A 231 4.03 19.89 5.47
C ASP A 231 5.19 20.50 6.25
N LEU A 232 6.41 20.33 5.75
CA LEU A 232 7.63 20.89 6.31
C LEU A 232 8.09 22.17 5.59
N SER A 233 7.28 22.74 4.71
CA SER A 233 7.65 23.97 4.04
C SER A 233 7.91 25.08 5.05
N ASP A 234 8.84 25.99 4.71
CA ASP A 234 9.13 27.13 5.53
C ASP A 234 7.97 28.13 5.47
N GLN A 235 7.23 28.21 6.56
CA GLN A 235 6.07 29.10 6.69
C GLN A 235 6.47 30.58 6.82
N SER A 236 7.75 30.86 7.10
CA SER A 236 8.29 32.21 7.22
C SER A 236 8.74 32.81 5.89
N ALA A 237 8.95 31.97 4.87
CA ALA A 237 9.29 32.44 3.54
C ALA A 237 8.08 33.17 2.94
N THR A 238 8.12 34.48 3.02
CA THR A 238 7.15 35.38 2.44
C THR A 238 6.85 34.99 0.97
N ALA A 239 5.70 34.38 0.82
CA ALA A 239 4.89 34.40 -0.40
C ALA A 239 5.66 34.34 -1.74
N SER A 240 6.35 33.28 -2.04
CA SER A 240 6.31 32.78 -3.41
C SER A 240 4.90 32.20 -3.59
N LYS A 241 4.07 32.95 -4.30
CA LYS A 241 2.64 32.65 -4.56
C LYS A 241 2.48 31.47 -5.56
N THR A 242 3.14 30.36 -5.28
CA THR A 242 2.73 29.11 -5.89
C THR A 242 1.80 28.42 -4.91
N PRO A 243 0.47 28.49 -5.11
CA PRO A 243 -0.50 27.85 -4.21
C PRO A 243 -0.40 26.34 -4.20
N SER A 244 0.60 25.79 -4.95
CA SER A 244 0.51 24.42 -5.43
C SER A 244 0.92 23.35 -4.42
N ALA A 245 2.01 23.55 -3.68
CA ALA A 245 2.58 22.46 -2.89
C ALA A 245 1.74 22.10 -1.66
N ALA A 246 1.54 23.04 -0.73
CA ALA A 246 0.67 22.84 0.43
C ALA A 246 -0.79 22.59 0.03
N GLY A 247 -1.22 23.16 -1.12
CA GLY A 247 -2.53 22.89 -1.72
C GLY A 247 -2.73 21.44 -2.08
N THR A 248 -1.77 20.83 -2.78
CA THR A 248 -1.79 19.42 -3.18
C THR A 248 -1.78 18.50 -1.97
N LEU A 249 -0.91 18.75 -0.99
CA LEU A 249 -0.87 17.97 0.26
C LEU A 249 -2.21 18.03 0.99
N ARG A 250 -2.80 19.21 1.08
CA ARG A 250 -4.12 19.43 1.70
C ARG A 250 -5.22 18.72 0.93
N GLU A 251 -5.15 18.71 -0.38
CA GLU A 251 -6.10 18.03 -1.24
C GLU A 251 -6.08 16.51 -1.03
N PHE A 252 -4.90 15.89 -1.04
CA PHE A 252 -4.73 14.47 -0.73
C PHE A 252 -5.35 14.10 0.61
N ALA A 253 -5.00 14.83 1.65
CA ALA A 253 -5.53 14.58 2.99
C ALA A 253 -7.05 14.72 3.03
N ASN A 254 -7.59 15.86 2.57
CA ASN A 254 -9.01 16.15 2.65
C ASN A 254 -9.88 15.18 1.83
N LYS A 255 -9.44 14.81 0.62
CA LYS A 255 -10.23 13.90 -0.24
C LYS A 255 -10.19 12.46 0.24
N SER A 256 -9.08 12.03 0.85
CA SER A 256 -8.94 10.67 1.39
C SER A 256 -9.49 10.48 2.81
N GLY A 257 -9.88 11.57 3.49
CA GLY A 257 -10.39 11.54 4.87
C GLY A 257 -9.30 11.62 5.94
N GLY A 258 -8.06 11.94 5.55
CA GLY A 258 -6.97 12.17 6.47
C GLY A 258 -6.85 13.62 6.94
N ARG A 259 -5.65 13.96 7.40
CA ARG A 259 -5.35 15.28 7.98
C ARG A 259 -4.10 15.89 7.33
N PHE A 260 -4.19 17.15 6.97
CA PHE A 260 -3.06 18.00 6.61
C PHE A 260 -2.53 18.70 7.85
N VAL A 261 -1.23 18.55 8.13
CA VAL A 261 -0.58 19.15 9.31
C VAL A 261 0.58 20.02 8.83
N PRO A 262 0.44 21.35 8.83
CA PRO A 262 1.55 22.25 8.61
C PRO A 262 2.40 22.31 9.88
N THR A 263 3.71 22.17 9.77
CA THR A 263 4.61 22.23 10.92
C THR A 263 5.99 22.77 10.57
N PRO A 264 6.56 23.65 11.40
CA PRO A 264 7.93 24.12 11.22
C PRO A 264 8.99 23.08 11.61
N GLY A 265 8.58 21.92 12.15
CA GLY A 265 9.47 20.89 12.67
C GLY A 265 9.55 20.86 14.21
N GLY A 266 10.65 20.32 14.74
CA GLY A 266 10.91 20.28 16.18
C GLY A 266 9.84 19.53 16.99
N LYS A 267 9.37 20.13 18.08
CA LYS A 267 8.34 19.53 18.94
C LYS A 267 7.01 19.38 18.20
N ALA A 268 6.60 20.38 17.41
CA ALA A 268 5.34 20.36 16.66
C ALA A 268 5.27 19.17 15.68
N LEU A 269 6.40 18.81 15.04
CA LEU A 269 6.47 17.65 14.18
C LEU A 269 6.30 16.33 14.96
N ARG A 270 6.95 16.21 16.12
CA ARG A 270 6.79 15.02 16.98
C ARG A 270 5.34 14.85 17.45
N ASP A 271 4.72 15.96 17.87
CA ASP A 271 3.32 15.97 18.32
C ASP A 271 2.40 15.57 17.16
N ALA A 272 2.63 16.11 15.95
CA ALA A 272 1.87 15.77 14.75
C ALA A 272 1.87 14.26 14.43
N PHE A 273 3.03 13.60 14.55
CA PHE A 273 3.12 12.16 14.34
C PHE A 273 2.43 11.36 15.45
N GLY A 274 2.55 11.78 16.71
CA GLY A 274 1.80 11.20 17.82
C GLY A 274 0.29 11.27 17.58
N ASP A 275 -0.20 12.44 17.18
CA ASP A 275 -1.61 12.65 16.85
C ASP A 275 -2.08 11.78 15.67
N ILE A 276 -1.24 11.58 14.64
CA ILE A 276 -1.59 10.72 13.50
C ILE A 276 -1.70 9.25 13.93
N VAL A 277 -0.76 8.77 14.76
CA VAL A 277 -0.82 7.41 15.31
C VAL A 277 -2.04 7.22 16.19
N GLU A 278 -2.32 8.19 17.06
CA GLU A 278 -3.51 8.17 17.92
C GLU A 278 -4.78 8.14 17.08
N GLU A 279 -4.87 8.97 16.04
CA GLU A 279 -6.00 8.97 15.13
C GLU A 279 -6.15 7.64 14.38
N LEU A 280 -5.06 7.09 13.84
CA LEU A 280 -5.06 5.78 13.19
C LEU A 280 -5.54 4.67 14.14
N SER A 281 -5.20 4.74 15.42
CA SER A 281 -5.63 3.77 16.42
C SER A 281 -7.12 3.86 16.76
N ASN A 282 -7.74 5.04 16.54
CA ASN A 282 -9.12 5.37 16.97
C ASN A 282 -10.13 5.48 15.82
N GLN A 283 -9.90 4.77 14.70
CA GLN A 283 -10.81 4.77 13.56
C GLN A 283 -11.82 3.63 13.62
N TYR A 284 -13.08 3.92 13.36
CA TYR A 284 -14.09 2.92 13.01
C TYR A 284 -13.92 2.51 11.55
N THR A 285 -14.12 1.22 11.25
CA THR A 285 -14.18 0.72 9.88
C THR A 285 -15.60 0.34 9.54
N ILE A 286 -16.21 1.02 8.60
CA ILE A 286 -17.60 0.83 8.22
C ILE A 286 -17.69 0.44 6.75
N GLY A 287 -18.41 -0.65 6.44
CA GLY A 287 -18.61 -1.09 5.07
C GLY A 287 -20.09 -1.04 4.67
N TYR A 288 -20.35 -0.64 3.44
CA TYR A 288 -21.69 -0.70 2.84
C TYR A 288 -21.61 -1.13 1.37
N ARG A 289 -22.71 -1.65 0.84
CA ARG A 289 -22.85 -1.93 -0.59
C ARG A 289 -23.68 -0.82 -1.22
N PRO A 290 -23.11 -0.07 -2.20
CA PRO A 290 -23.83 1.00 -2.86
C PRO A 290 -25.15 0.54 -3.46
N SER A 291 -26.22 1.30 -3.25
CA SER A 291 -27.48 1.11 -3.94
C SER A 291 -27.33 1.38 -5.44
N ASN A 292 -26.54 2.38 -5.80
CA ASN A 292 -26.15 2.67 -7.19
C ASN A 292 -24.87 1.87 -7.56
N ARG A 293 -25.00 0.85 -8.39
CA ARG A 293 -23.90 -0.02 -8.86
C ARG A 293 -23.36 0.34 -10.23
N ALA A 294 -23.71 1.52 -10.78
CA ALA A 294 -23.27 1.90 -12.10
C ALA A 294 -21.76 2.20 -12.14
N HIS A 295 -21.02 1.52 -13.02
CA HIS A 295 -19.60 1.78 -13.29
C HIS A 295 -19.50 2.89 -14.36
N ASP A 296 -19.91 4.10 -14.02
CA ASP A 296 -19.99 5.24 -14.92
C ASP A 296 -18.79 6.21 -14.85
N GLY A 297 -17.88 5.96 -13.90
CA GLY A 297 -16.71 6.80 -13.64
C GLY A 297 -17.03 8.13 -12.95
N ARG A 298 -18.29 8.35 -12.54
CA ARG A 298 -18.69 9.57 -11.83
C ARG A 298 -18.18 9.55 -10.39
N TRP A 299 -17.91 10.73 -9.88
CA TRP A 299 -17.64 10.91 -8.46
C TRP A 299 -18.91 10.70 -7.65
N ARG A 300 -18.81 9.94 -6.56
CA ARG A 300 -19.88 9.71 -5.59
C ARG A 300 -19.49 10.31 -4.28
N THR A 301 -20.32 11.20 -3.78
CA THR A 301 -20.05 11.91 -2.52
C THR A 301 -20.49 11.05 -1.36
N ILE A 302 -19.65 11.00 -0.30
CA ILE A 302 -19.95 10.27 0.94
C ILE A 302 -20.10 11.25 2.09
N GLU A 303 -21.12 11.06 2.88
CA GLU A 303 -21.32 11.73 4.17
C GLU A 303 -21.60 10.66 5.24
N VAL A 304 -20.95 10.78 6.38
CA VAL A 304 -21.22 9.96 7.58
C VAL A 304 -21.74 10.85 8.67
N LYS A 305 -22.90 10.49 9.22
CA LYS A 305 -23.51 11.16 10.39
C LYS A 305 -23.45 10.21 11.59
N VAL A 306 -23.27 10.79 12.76
CA VAL A 306 -23.31 10.07 14.04
C VAL A 306 -24.45 10.63 14.86
N GLU A 307 -25.37 9.77 15.29
CA GLU A 307 -26.51 10.15 16.13
C GLU A 307 -26.09 10.31 17.59
N GLN A 308 -25.27 11.33 17.82
CA GLN A 308 -24.82 11.78 19.14
C GLN A 308 -24.58 13.29 19.10
N PRO A 309 -24.98 14.06 20.12
CA PRO A 309 -24.72 15.48 20.21
C PRO A 309 -23.21 15.79 20.22
N ASP A 310 -22.84 16.95 19.69
CA ASP A 310 -21.50 17.55 19.76
C ASP A 310 -20.34 16.73 19.20
N VAL A 311 -20.64 15.69 18.39
CA VAL A 311 -19.62 14.90 17.72
C VAL A 311 -19.53 15.24 16.22
N LYS A 312 -18.32 15.07 15.67
CA LYS A 312 -18.04 15.21 14.24
C LYS A 312 -17.44 13.92 13.72
N ALA A 313 -18.00 13.42 12.60
CA ALA A 313 -17.45 12.30 11.87
C ALA A 313 -16.61 12.80 10.69
N ARG A 314 -15.44 12.20 10.45
CA ARG A 314 -14.58 12.47 9.31
C ARG A 314 -14.20 11.17 8.61
N THR A 315 -14.36 11.16 7.29
CA THR A 315 -13.99 10.05 6.41
C THR A 315 -13.64 10.62 5.03
N ARG A 316 -13.30 9.77 4.06
CA ARG A 316 -13.11 10.21 2.67
C ARG A 316 -14.37 10.87 2.12
N ARG A 317 -14.17 11.89 1.29
CA ARG A 317 -15.29 12.68 0.76
C ARG A 317 -16.08 11.96 -0.34
N GLY A 318 -15.54 10.88 -0.87
CA GLY A 318 -16.17 10.13 -1.95
C GLY A 318 -15.21 9.18 -2.65
N TYR A 319 -15.66 8.62 -3.76
CA TYR A 319 -14.89 7.71 -4.60
C TYR A 319 -15.42 7.70 -6.04
N ARG A 320 -14.71 7.00 -6.93
CA ARG A 320 -15.18 6.71 -8.30
C ARG A 320 -15.15 5.21 -8.55
N LEU A 321 -16.21 4.65 -9.08
CA LEU A 321 -16.17 3.33 -9.69
C LEU A 321 -15.62 3.46 -11.12
N PRO A 322 -14.54 2.75 -11.48
CA PRO A 322 -14.00 2.80 -12.83
C PRO A 322 -15.07 2.40 -13.86
N LYS A 323 -15.03 3.02 -15.03
CA LYS A 323 -15.87 2.57 -16.16
C LYS A 323 -15.52 1.13 -16.50
N LYS A 324 -16.51 0.27 -16.69
CA LYS A 324 -16.25 -1.06 -17.25
C LYS A 324 -15.66 -0.89 -18.65
N PRO A 325 -14.61 -1.65 -19.00
CA PRO A 325 -14.13 -1.66 -20.38
C PRO A 325 -15.30 -2.03 -21.29
N GLN A 326 -15.54 -1.22 -22.30
CA GLN A 326 -16.45 -1.62 -23.39
C GLN A 326 -15.82 -2.85 -24.06
N LYS A 327 -16.54 -3.98 -24.06
CA LYS A 327 -16.13 -5.17 -24.80
C LYS A 327 -16.23 -4.95 -26.30
#